data_f328efeac248f0734ab315415dbbba31
#
_entry.id   f328efeac248f0734ab315415dbbba31
#
_cell.length_a   1.000
_cell.length_b   1.000
_cell.length_c   1.000
_cell.angle_alpha   90.00
_cell.angle_beta   90.00
_cell.angle_gamma   90.00
#
_symmetry.space_group_name_H-M   'P 1'
#
loop_
_entity.id
_entity.type
_entity.pdbx_description
1 polymer ?
#
loop_
_entity_poly.entity_id
_entity_poly.type
_entity_poly.pdbx_seq_one_letter_code
_entity_poly.pdbx_strand_id
1 'polypeptide(L)'
;MLKIGVFGCGAIGGEICKAIDNGQIEAELYAIYDRHDEFLDRVKSSLENFDPQIMEIVDMVREVDLVVECASQQAVYEVVPAALHAKCDVMVVSVGAFVDTQLLGMSKNIAREKNCRIYVPSGAICGIDGLISASAAALHSVTLTTEKPPGGLRGAPYVLENNIDIDSITGRTVLFEGSATEAVQSFPANVNVAATLSLAGIGFDNTRVRIVLNPALTRNVHEIAVEGEFGRFTSRVENVPSPTNPKTSYLAPLSVISTLKKLTQSFNVGT
;
A
#
# COMPACT_ATOMS: atom_id res chain seq x y z
N MET A 1 -11.04 -18.70 -14.28
CA MET A 1 -11.04 -17.96 -13.01
C MET A 1 -9.63 -17.40 -12.84
N LEU A 2 -9.48 -16.19 -12.35
CA LEU A 2 -8.17 -15.56 -12.15
C LEU A 2 -7.39 -16.33 -11.06
N LYS A 3 -6.21 -16.85 -11.38
CA LYS A 3 -5.34 -17.52 -10.42
C LYS A 3 -4.46 -16.50 -9.70
N ILE A 4 -4.54 -16.46 -8.38
CA ILE A 4 -3.80 -15.50 -7.55
C ILE A 4 -2.78 -16.23 -6.67
N GLY A 5 -1.54 -15.71 -6.66
CA GLY A 5 -0.53 -16.01 -5.68
C GLY A 5 -0.42 -14.87 -4.66
N VAL A 6 -0.34 -15.17 -3.37
CA VAL A 6 -0.14 -14.18 -2.31
C VAL A 6 1.24 -14.33 -1.72
N PHE A 7 2.08 -13.33 -1.92
CA PHE A 7 3.46 -13.26 -1.40
C PHE A 7 3.51 -12.36 -0.17
N GLY A 8 3.61 -12.99 1.01
CA GLY A 8 3.48 -12.37 2.33
C GLY A 8 2.14 -12.73 2.99
N CYS A 9 2.18 -13.60 4.00
CA CYS A 9 1.01 -14.12 4.73
C CYS A 9 0.78 -13.42 6.08
N GLY A 10 1.29 -12.19 6.21
CA GLY A 10 1.08 -11.34 7.37
C GLY A 10 -0.38 -10.90 7.54
N ALA A 11 -0.60 -9.77 8.22
CA ALA A 11 -1.95 -9.28 8.49
C ALA A 11 -2.74 -8.97 7.21
N ILE A 12 -2.12 -8.33 6.21
CA ILE A 12 -2.79 -7.98 4.95
C ILE A 12 -3.00 -9.23 4.09
N GLY A 13 -1.95 -10.04 3.89
CA GLY A 13 -2.06 -11.25 3.08
C GLY A 13 -3.06 -12.26 3.62
N GLY A 14 -3.11 -12.45 4.94
CA GLY A 14 -4.11 -13.31 5.57
C GLY A 14 -5.56 -12.84 5.33
N GLU A 15 -5.83 -11.53 5.37
CA GLU A 15 -7.16 -10.99 5.05
C GLU A 15 -7.51 -11.17 3.56
N ILE A 16 -6.52 -11.04 2.65
CA ILE A 16 -6.73 -11.27 1.21
C ILE A 16 -7.04 -12.74 0.95
N CYS A 17 -6.26 -13.67 1.53
CA CYS A 17 -6.49 -15.11 1.41
C CYS A 17 -7.90 -15.49 1.87
N LYS A 18 -8.34 -14.98 3.02
CA LYS A 18 -9.70 -15.20 3.53
C LYS A 18 -10.77 -14.60 2.62
N ALA A 19 -10.53 -13.42 2.04
CA ALA A 19 -11.49 -12.78 1.15
C ALA A 19 -11.67 -13.55 -0.18
N ILE A 20 -10.62 -14.23 -0.64
CA ILE A 20 -10.72 -15.14 -1.79
C ILE A 20 -11.44 -16.41 -1.35
N ASP A 21 -11.04 -17.02 -0.23
CA ASP A 21 -11.58 -18.28 0.27
C ASP A 21 -13.09 -18.22 0.53
N ASN A 22 -13.59 -17.13 1.10
CA ASN A 22 -15.02 -16.95 1.40
C ASN A 22 -15.85 -16.41 0.22
N GLY A 23 -15.26 -16.32 -0.99
CA GLY A 23 -15.95 -15.90 -2.21
C GLY A 23 -16.21 -14.40 -2.33
N GLN A 24 -15.63 -13.55 -1.49
CA GLN A 24 -15.71 -12.10 -1.67
C GLN A 24 -15.00 -11.63 -2.94
N ILE A 25 -13.98 -12.37 -3.38
CA ILE A 25 -13.24 -12.15 -4.62
C ILE A 25 -13.43 -13.39 -5.48
N GLU A 26 -13.96 -13.23 -6.69
CA GLU A 26 -14.20 -14.32 -7.64
C GLU A 26 -12.89 -14.76 -8.31
N ALA A 27 -11.98 -15.37 -7.53
CA ALA A 27 -10.68 -15.81 -7.95
C ALA A 27 -10.31 -17.15 -7.31
N GLU A 28 -9.25 -17.78 -7.80
CA GLU A 28 -8.66 -18.98 -7.24
C GLU A 28 -7.43 -18.58 -6.40
N LEU A 29 -7.41 -18.92 -5.11
CA LEU A 29 -6.20 -18.81 -4.28
C LEU A 29 -5.31 -20.02 -4.60
N TYR A 30 -4.39 -19.86 -5.55
CA TYR A 30 -3.58 -20.94 -6.07
C TYR A 30 -2.32 -21.20 -5.24
N ALA A 31 -1.62 -20.14 -4.86
CA ALA A 31 -0.35 -20.26 -4.12
C ALA A 31 -0.21 -19.17 -3.05
N ILE A 32 0.52 -19.52 -2.00
CA ILE A 32 0.94 -18.60 -0.93
C ILE A 32 2.42 -18.76 -0.64
N TYR A 33 3.03 -17.70 -0.13
CA TYR A 33 4.41 -17.70 0.36
C TYR A 33 4.57 -16.75 1.54
N ASP A 34 5.35 -17.16 2.52
CA ASP A 34 5.93 -16.29 3.54
C ASP A 34 7.25 -16.90 4.00
N ARG A 35 8.20 -16.07 4.42
CA ARG A 35 9.47 -16.53 4.99
C ARG A 35 9.32 -17.14 6.39
N HIS A 36 8.18 -16.95 7.03
CA HIS A 36 7.86 -17.45 8.37
C HIS A 36 6.75 -18.48 8.27
N ASP A 37 7.09 -19.75 8.55
CA ASP A 37 6.16 -20.88 8.49
C ASP A 37 4.91 -20.69 9.36
N GLU A 38 5.05 -20.02 10.50
CA GLU A 38 3.93 -19.71 11.40
C GLU A 38 2.81 -18.88 10.73
N PHE A 39 3.15 -18.04 9.75
CA PHE A 39 2.17 -17.27 9.01
C PHE A 39 1.47 -18.12 7.94
N LEU A 40 2.23 -19.04 7.30
CA LEU A 40 1.67 -20.01 6.36
C LEU A 40 0.68 -20.94 7.06
N ASP A 41 1.07 -21.53 8.19
CA ASP A 41 0.23 -22.42 8.99
C ASP A 41 -1.05 -21.72 9.46
N ARG A 42 -0.92 -20.49 9.93
CA ARG A 42 -2.08 -19.69 10.35
C ARG A 42 -3.03 -19.40 9.20
N VAL A 43 -2.53 -19.06 8.02
CA VAL A 43 -3.37 -18.83 6.85
C VAL A 43 -4.03 -20.13 6.44
N LYS A 44 -3.28 -21.20 6.21
CA LYS A 44 -3.84 -22.51 5.78
C LYS A 44 -4.89 -23.03 6.75
N SER A 45 -4.66 -22.94 8.07
CA SER A 45 -5.64 -23.37 9.06
C SER A 45 -6.92 -22.52 9.12
N SER A 46 -6.91 -21.34 8.52
CA SER A 46 -8.06 -20.43 8.49
C SER A 46 -8.88 -20.48 7.21
N LEU A 47 -8.45 -21.26 6.21
CA LEU A 47 -9.13 -21.45 4.93
C LEU A 47 -10.06 -22.67 5.01
N GLU A 48 -11.22 -22.58 4.36
CA GLU A 48 -12.23 -23.65 4.35
C GLU A 48 -12.44 -24.22 2.93
N ASN A 49 -12.23 -23.41 1.87
CA ASN A 49 -12.57 -23.78 0.50
C ASN A 49 -11.38 -23.98 -0.42
N PHE A 50 -10.20 -23.41 -0.09
CA PHE A 50 -8.98 -23.56 -0.86
C PHE A 50 -7.85 -24.17 -0.02
N ASP A 51 -6.99 -24.97 -0.66
CA ASP A 51 -5.71 -25.44 -0.11
C ASP A 51 -4.57 -24.98 -1.02
N PRO A 52 -4.13 -23.72 -0.88
CA PRO A 52 -3.11 -23.15 -1.75
C PRO A 52 -1.77 -23.85 -1.57
N GLN A 53 -1.02 -23.96 -2.67
CA GLN A 53 0.34 -24.50 -2.64
C GLN A 53 1.30 -23.49 -1.98
N ILE A 54 2.29 -23.98 -1.25
CA ILE A 54 3.38 -23.13 -0.75
C ILE A 54 4.44 -23.10 -1.85
N MET A 55 4.70 -21.91 -2.43
CA MET A 55 5.59 -21.79 -3.58
C MET A 55 6.50 -20.56 -3.43
N GLU A 56 7.80 -20.76 -3.70
CA GLU A 56 8.73 -19.65 -3.90
C GLU A 56 8.34 -18.81 -5.12
N ILE A 57 8.78 -17.56 -5.16
CA ILE A 57 8.36 -16.60 -6.19
C ILE A 57 8.65 -17.09 -7.61
N VAL A 58 9.79 -17.74 -7.83
CA VAL A 58 10.22 -18.20 -9.16
C VAL A 58 9.28 -19.25 -9.75
N ASP A 59 8.69 -20.09 -8.90
CA ASP A 59 7.72 -21.11 -9.32
C ASP A 59 6.31 -20.54 -9.34
N MET A 60 5.94 -19.73 -8.34
CA MET A 60 4.62 -19.09 -8.24
C MET A 60 4.26 -18.30 -9.51
N VAL A 61 5.18 -17.46 -10.01
CA VAL A 61 4.91 -16.59 -11.17
C VAL A 61 4.68 -17.33 -12.49
N ARG A 62 4.97 -18.63 -12.56
CA ARG A 62 4.71 -19.48 -13.73
C ARG A 62 3.34 -20.10 -13.72
N GLU A 63 2.71 -20.16 -12.56
CA GLU A 63 1.48 -20.90 -12.31
C GLU A 63 0.26 -19.98 -12.08
N VAL A 64 0.50 -18.67 -11.80
CA VAL A 64 -0.55 -17.72 -11.47
C VAL A 64 -0.66 -16.59 -12.50
N ASP A 65 -1.84 -15.99 -12.59
CA ASP A 65 -2.10 -14.84 -13.47
C ASP A 65 -1.68 -13.51 -12.79
N LEU A 66 -1.76 -13.46 -11.46
CA LEU A 66 -1.49 -12.29 -10.65
C LEU A 66 -0.80 -12.67 -9.35
N VAL A 67 0.31 -12.01 -9.04
CA VAL A 67 0.92 -12.05 -7.70
C VAL A 67 0.53 -10.81 -6.91
N VAL A 68 0.06 -11.01 -5.67
CA VAL A 68 -0.17 -9.93 -4.70
C VAL A 68 1.00 -9.91 -3.72
N GLU A 69 1.87 -8.90 -3.83
CA GLU A 69 2.98 -8.66 -2.90
C GLU A 69 2.47 -7.86 -1.70
N CYS A 70 2.54 -8.43 -0.51
CA CYS A 70 2.18 -7.80 0.76
C CYS A 70 3.13 -8.20 1.91
N ALA A 71 4.40 -8.45 1.58
CA ALA A 71 5.44 -8.86 2.52
C ALA A 71 6.26 -7.68 3.05
N SER A 72 7.06 -7.05 2.20
CA SER A 72 7.93 -5.92 2.60
C SER A 72 8.46 -5.16 1.39
N GLN A 73 8.95 -3.92 1.62
CA GLN A 73 9.62 -3.15 0.56
C GLN A 73 10.80 -3.91 -0.06
N GLN A 74 11.54 -4.66 0.75
CA GLN A 74 12.66 -5.48 0.24
C GLN A 74 12.17 -6.59 -0.70
N ALA A 75 11.02 -7.20 -0.42
CA ALA A 75 10.45 -8.24 -1.27
C ALA A 75 10.05 -7.70 -2.66
N VAL A 76 9.69 -6.42 -2.77
CA VAL A 76 9.31 -5.80 -4.05
C VAL A 76 10.43 -5.88 -5.08
N TYR A 77 11.72 -5.76 -4.66
CA TYR A 77 12.88 -5.84 -5.53
C TYR A 77 13.05 -7.22 -6.18
N GLU A 78 12.51 -8.26 -5.56
CA GLU A 78 12.53 -9.62 -6.10
C GLU A 78 11.22 -9.95 -6.81
N VAL A 79 10.09 -9.72 -6.15
CA VAL A 79 8.76 -10.15 -6.61
C VAL A 79 8.36 -9.45 -7.90
N VAL A 80 8.52 -8.13 -7.99
CA VAL A 80 8.03 -7.36 -9.14
C VAL A 80 8.79 -7.73 -10.42
N PRO A 81 10.14 -7.74 -10.47
CA PRO A 81 10.84 -8.17 -11.67
C PRO A 81 10.55 -9.62 -12.05
N ALA A 82 10.48 -10.54 -11.05
CA ALA A 82 10.20 -11.95 -11.30
C ALA A 82 8.83 -12.14 -11.98
N ALA A 83 7.77 -11.51 -11.44
CA ALA A 83 6.43 -11.57 -11.99
C ALA A 83 6.38 -11.02 -13.43
N LEU A 84 6.90 -9.81 -13.64
CA LEU A 84 6.84 -9.16 -14.94
C LEU A 84 7.65 -9.90 -16.02
N HIS A 85 8.83 -10.46 -15.70
CA HIS A 85 9.60 -11.28 -16.62
C HIS A 85 8.90 -12.59 -17.01
N ALA A 86 8.14 -13.17 -16.08
CA ALA A 86 7.31 -14.35 -16.31
C ALA A 86 6.00 -14.07 -17.06
N LYS A 87 5.71 -12.79 -17.39
CA LYS A 87 4.44 -12.30 -17.95
C LYS A 87 3.25 -12.48 -17.00
N CYS A 88 3.50 -12.42 -15.70
CA CYS A 88 2.50 -12.42 -14.66
C CYS A 88 2.25 -10.99 -14.20
N ASP A 89 0.99 -10.61 -14.01
CA ASP A 89 0.62 -9.32 -13.44
C ASP A 89 1.05 -9.25 -11.97
N VAL A 90 1.24 -8.04 -11.43
CA VAL A 90 1.63 -7.88 -10.03
C VAL A 90 0.85 -6.76 -9.35
N MET A 91 0.37 -7.01 -8.14
CA MET A 91 -0.19 -6.00 -7.25
C MET A 91 0.79 -5.76 -6.10
N VAL A 92 1.17 -4.51 -5.89
CA VAL A 92 2.18 -4.13 -4.90
C VAL A 92 1.51 -3.37 -3.75
N VAL A 93 1.62 -3.92 -2.54
CA VAL A 93 1.12 -3.29 -1.31
C VAL A 93 2.25 -2.57 -0.57
N SER A 94 3.48 -3.07 -0.68
CA SER A 94 4.68 -2.43 -0.11
C SER A 94 5.20 -1.30 -1.01
N VAL A 95 4.30 -0.38 -1.38
CA VAL A 95 4.46 0.67 -2.40
C VAL A 95 5.66 1.59 -2.14
N GLY A 96 6.08 1.73 -0.89
CA GLY A 96 7.24 2.52 -0.48
C GLY A 96 8.54 2.14 -1.19
N ALA A 97 8.68 0.91 -1.69
CA ALA A 97 9.83 0.50 -2.48
C ALA A 97 10.01 1.32 -3.77
N PHE A 98 8.93 1.86 -4.34
CA PHE A 98 8.95 2.66 -5.57
C PHE A 98 9.45 4.10 -5.39
N VAL A 99 9.84 4.49 -4.17
CA VAL A 99 10.66 5.68 -3.96
C VAL A 99 12.02 5.52 -4.65
N ASP A 100 12.52 4.30 -4.77
CA ASP A 100 13.62 3.99 -5.68
C ASP A 100 13.15 4.16 -7.14
N THR A 101 13.56 5.29 -7.73
CA THR A 101 13.18 5.65 -9.10
C THR A 101 13.77 4.71 -10.15
N GLN A 102 14.87 4.02 -9.85
CA GLN A 102 15.46 3.00 -10.74
C GLN A 102 14.58 1.76 -10.75
N LEU A 103 14.17 1.26 -9.59
CA LEU A 103 13.23 0.14 -9.49
C LEU A 103 11.91 0.47 -10.19
N LEU A 104 11.34 1.64 -9.94
CA LEU A 104 10.09 2.09 -10.58
C LEU A 104 10.23 2.17 -12.10
N GLY A 105 11.30 2.80 -12.59
CA GLY A 105 11.57 2.94 -14.03
C GLY A 105 11.77 1.59 -14.71
N MET A 106 12.57 0.72 -14.12
CA MET A 106 12.79 -0.65 -14.61
C MET A 106 11.47 -1.43 -14.67
N SER A 107 10.69 -1.41 -13.57
CA SER A 107 9.42 -2.12 -13.49
C SER A 107 8.42 -1.66 -14.55
N LYS A 108 8.27 -0.34 -14.77
CA LYS A 108 7.40 0.21 -15.81
C LYS A 108 7.84 -0.21 -17.22
N ASN A 109 9.14 -0.27 -17.48
CA ASN A 109 9.67 -0.69 -18.78
C ASN A 109 9.41 -2.17 -19.03
N ILE A 110 9.71 -3.05 -18.07
CA ILE A 110 9.45 -4.48 -18.21
C ILE A 110 7.94 -4.73 -18.39
N ALA A 111 7.09 -4.09 -17.58
CA ALA A 111 5.64 -4.23 -17.70
C ALA A 111 5.14 -3.88 -19.11
N ARG A 112 5.64 -2.78 -19.68
CA ARG A 112 5.31 -2.37 -21.05
C ARG A 112 5.78 -3.39 -22.08
N GLU A 113 7.03 -3.85 -21.98
CA GLU A 113 7.62 -4.82 -22.91
C GLU A 113 6.92 -6.17 -22.86
N LYS A 114 6.53 -6.62 -21.68
CA LYS A 114 5.90 -7.93 -21.45
C LYS A 114 4.37 -7.89 -21.57
N ASN A 115 3.79 -6.70 -21.76
CA ASN A 115 2.35 -6.46 -21.75
C ASN A 115 1.70 -6.91 -20.43
N CYS A 116 2.37 -6.63 -19.30
CA CYS A 116 1.89 -6.89 -17.94
C CYS A 116 1.41 -5.61 -17.28
N ARG A 117 0.70 -5.75 -16.18
CA ARG A 117 0.18 -4.65 -15.38
C ARG A 117 0.76 -4.68 -13.97
N ILE A 118 1.03 -3.48 -13.45
CA ILE A 118 1.39 -3.26 -12.06
C ILE A 118 0.22 -2.53 -11.41
N TYR A 119 -0.39 -3.13 -10.40
CA TYR A 119 -1.50 -2.55 -9.64
C TYR A 119 -1.00 -2.02 -8.31
N VAL A 120 -1.41 -0.82 -7.97
CA VAL A 120 -1.14 -0.18 -6.67
C VAL A 120 -2.47 0.21 -6.05
N PRO A 121 -2.95 -0.49 -5.01
CA PRO A 121 -4.19 -0.14 -4.34
C PRO A 121 -4.05 1.17 -3.55
N SER A 122 -5.18 1.83 -3.27
CA SER A 122 -5.18 3.12 -2.55
C SER A 122 -4.64 3.04 -1.11
N GLY A 123 -4.62 1.85 -0.52
CA GLY A 123 -4.12 1.64 0.83
C GLY A 123 -5.03 2.29 1.89
N ALA A 124 -4.42 3.03 2.81
CA ALA A 124 -5.10 3.62 3.96
C ALA A 124 -5.64 5.03 3.69
N ILE A 125 -5.77 5.47 2.44
CA ILE A 125 -6.25 6.80 2.05
C ILE A 125 -7.42 6.75 1.08
N CYS A 126 -8.21 7.83 1.05
CA CYS A 126 -9.32 8.04 0.13
C CYS A 126 -9.00 9.18 -0.85
N GLY A 127 -9.67 9.22 -2.00
CA GLY A 127 -9.55 10.31 -2.98
C GLY A 127 -8.46 10.11 -4.02
N ILE A 128 -7.89 8.90 -4.13
CA ILE A 128 -6.92 8.55 -5.18
C ILE A 128 -7.57 8.59 -6.57
N ASP A 129 -8.82 8.15 -6.71
CA ASP A 129 -9.61 8.25 -7.93
C ASP A 129 -9.82 9.71 -8.36
N GLY A 130 -10.13 10.58 -7.40
CA GLY A 130 -10.22 12.02 -7.64
C GLY A 130 -8.88 12.63 -8.08
N LEU A 131 -7.77 12.23 -7.46
CA LEU A 131 -6.44 12.67 -7.85
C LEU A 131 -6.05 12.20 -9.25
N ILE A 132 -6.30 10.93 -9.57
CA ILE A 132 -6.03 10.38 -10.91
C ILE A 132 -6.84 11.13 -11.97
N SER A 133 -8.13 11.38 -11.71
CA SER A 133 -8.98 12.16 -12.60
C SER A 133 -8.48 13.60 -12.77
N ALA A 134 -8.10 14.25 -11.66
CA ALA A 134 -7.55 15.61 -11.67
C ALA A 134 -6.21 15.71 -12.39
N SER A 135 -5.39 14.65 -12.40
CA SER A 135 -4.09 14.62 -13.09
C SER A 135 -4.18 14.66 -14.61
N ALA A 136 -5.39 14.55 -15.18
CA ALA A 136 -5.63 14.83 -16.61
C ALA A 136 -5.48 16.33 -16.95
N ALA A 137 -5.49 17.22 -15.95
CA ALA A 137 -5.15 18.63 -16.06
C ALA A 137 -3.90 18.94 -15.22
N ALA A 138 -3.39 20.19 -15.29
CA ALA A 138 -2.22 20.56 -14.51
C ALA A 138 -2.54 20.60 -13.01
N LEU A 139 -1.75 19.89 -12.22
CA LEU A 139 -1.79 19.90 -10.77
C LEU A 139 -0.79 20.93 -10.24
N HIS A 140 -1.23 21.81 -9.34
CA HIS A 140 -0.40 22.84 -8.72
C HIS A 140 0.20 22.37 -7.39
N SER A 141 -0.58 21.64 -6.59
CA SER A 141 -0.11 21.08 -5.32
C SER A 141 -0.83 19.80 -4.94
N VAL A 142 -0.07 18.89 -4.33
CA VAL A 142 -0.58 17.66 -3.69
C VAL A 142 0.07 17.57 -2.31
N THR A 143 -0.74 17.56 -1.26
CA THR A 143 -0.27 17.52 0.12
C THR A 143 -0.93 16.37 0.87
N LEU A 144 -0.11 15.58 1.54
CA LEU A 144 -0.54 14.57 2.52
C LEU A 144 -0.27 15.09 3.93
N THR A 145 -1.29 15.18 4.76
CA THR A 145 -1.13 15.37 6.21
C THR A 145 -1.47 14.08 6.92
N THR A 146 -0.50 13.51 7.64
CA THR A 146 -0.70 12.35 8.49
C THR A 146 -0.65 12.78 9.95
N GLU A 147 -1.75 12.60 10.66
CA GLU A 147 -1.82 12.85 12.10
C GLU A 147 -1.84 11.53 12.87
N LYS A 148 -1.03 11.44 13.91
CA LYS A 148 -0.94 10.23 14.75
C LYS A 148 -0.90 10.59 16.24
N PRO A 149 -1.42 9.68 17.09
CA PRO A 149 -1.16 9.76 18.53
C PRO A 149 0.33 9.49 18.83
N PRO A 150 0.84 9.87 20.02
CA PRO A 150 2.24 9.70 20.40
C PRO A 150 2.80 8.30 20.16
N GLY A 151 2.05 7.25 20.50
CA GLY A 151 2.46 5.85 20.30
C GLY A 151 2.73 5.47 18.84
N GLY A 152 2.10 6.15 17.87
CA GLY A 152 2.27 5.92 16.44
C GLY A 152 3.53 6.54 15.83
N LEU A 153 4.24 7.39 16.58
CA LEU A 153 5.45 8.10 16.12
C LEU A 153 6.69 7.76 16.95
N ARG A 154 6.53 7.03 18.07
CA ARG A 154 7.67 6.57 18.87
C ARG A 154 8.60 5.71 18.05
N GLY A 155 9.91 5.98 18.16
CA GLY A 155 10.95 5.23 17.48
C GLY A 155 11.09 5.56 16.00
N ALA A 156 10.36 6.55 15.45
CA ALA A 156 10.63 7.04 14.11
C ALA A 156 12.04 7.64 14.04
N PRO A 157 12.83 7.35 12.97
CA PRO A 157 14.19 7.86 12.83
C PRO A 157 14.29 9.36 13.07
N TYR A 158 13.43 10.15 12.43
CA TYR A 158 13.40 11.61 12.59
C TYR A 158 13.22 12.06 14.04
N VAL A 159 12.38 11.37 14.81
CA VAL A 159 12.12 11.68 16.22
C VAL A 159 13.36 11.42 17.06
N LEU A 160 14.05 10.31 16.80
CA LEU A 160 15.26 9.93 17.52
C LEU A 160 16.44 10.84 17.19
N GLU A 161 16.67 11.10 15.90
CA GLU A 161 17.77 11.94 15.40
C GLU A 161 17.67 13.39 15.87
N ASN A 162 16.43 13.91 15.97
CA ASN A 162 16.18 15.28 16.43
C ASN A 162 15.95 15.38 17.95
N ASN A 163 16.08 14.28 18.70
CA ASN A 163 15.88 14.22 20.16
C ASN A 163 14.53 14.80 20.59
N ILE A 164 13.45 14.51 19.83
CA ILE A 164 12.11 15.05 20.12
C ILE A 164 11.49 14.24 21.27
N ASP A 165 11.23 14.91 22.38
CA ASP A 165 10.46 14.32 23.49
C ASP A 165 8.96 14.36 23.17
N ILE A 166 8.50 13.28 22.53
CA ILE A 166 7.09 13.12 22.11
C ILE A 166 6.12 13.22 23.29
N ASP A 167 6.52 12.74 24.47
CA ASP A 167 5.66 12.66 25.65
C ASP A 167 5.45 14.02 26.31
N SER A 168 6.33 14.98 26.07
CA SER A 168 6.20 16.37 26.56
C SER A 168 5.22 17.20 25.72
N ILE A 169 4.85 16.73 24.53
CA ILE A 169 3.96 17.47 23.60
C ILE A 169 2.51 17.25 23.97
N THR A 170 1.86 18.30 24.41
CA THR A 170 0.46 18.26 24.91
C THR A 170 -0.59 18.69 23.89
N GLY A 171 -0.18 19.26 22.77
CA GLY A 171 -1.06 19.78 21.72
C GLY A 171 -0.74 19.26 20.34
N ARG A 172 -1.63 19.53 19.37
CA ARG A 172 -1.41 19.23 17.96
C ARG A 172 -0.18 19.95 17.42
N THR A 173 0.86 19.22 17.04
CA THR A 173 2.17 19.79 16.66
C THR A 173 2.66 19.16 15.36
N VAL A 174 3.09 20.00 14.41
CA VAL A 174 3.74 19.54 13.18
C VAL A 174 5.19 19.17 13.55
N LEU A 175 5.54 17.91 13.38
CA LEU A 175 6.90 17.41 13.64
C LEU A 175 7.77 17.51 12.39
N PHE A 176 7.18 17.31 11.23
CA PHE A 176 7.89 17.27 9.96
C PHE A 176 7.04 17.88 8.85
N GLU A 177 7.68 18.61 7.96
CA GLU A 177 7.14 19.05 6.68
C GLU A 177 8.24 19.02 5.62
N GLY A 178 8.00 18.29 4.52
CA GLY A 178 8.97 18.13 3.44
C GLY A 178 8.35 17.42 2.23
N SER A 179 9.20 16.99 1.29
CA SER A 179 8.79 16.16 0.16
C SER A 179 8.45 14.72 0.60
N ALA A 180 7.75 13.97 -0.25
CA ALA A 180 7.52 12.56 0.02
C ALA A 180 8.86 11.76 0.03
N THR A 181 9.84 12.15 -0.77
CA THR A 181 11.20 11.56 -0.77
C THR A 181 11.84 11.69 0.61
N GLU A 182 11.82 12.89 1.21
CA GLU A 182 12.37 13.13 2.56
C GLU A 182 11.56 12.43 3.66
N ALA A 183 10.22 12.42 3.52
CA ALA A 183 9.33 11.79 4.50
C ALA A 183 9.56 10.27 4.61
N VAL A 184 9.88 9.61 3.50
CA VAL A 184 10.16 8.17 3.45
C VAL A 184 11.36 7.79 4.32
N GLN A 185 12.42 8.57 4.31
CA GLN A 185 13.62 8.34 5.11
C GLN A 185 13.34 8.64 6.59
N SER A 186 12.61 9.71 6.85
CA SER A 186 12.31 10.21 8.19
C SER A 186 11.27 9.38 8.96
N PHE A 187 10.27 8.85 8.25
CA PHE A 187 9.11 8.14 8.82
C PHE A 187 8.75 6.89 8.01
N PRO A 188 9.57 5.84 7.99
CA PRO A 188 9.36 4.66 7.15
C PRO A 188 8.03 3.93 7.39
N ALA A 189 7.42 4.06 8.56
CA ALA A 189 6.10 3.49 8.85
C ALA A 189 4.93 4.19 8.10
N ASN A 190 5.18 5.33 7.43
CA ASN A 190 4.16 6.09 6.66
C ASN A 190 4.42 6.09 5.16
N VAL A 191 5.43 5.36 4.72
CA VAL A 191 5.95 5.38 3.35
C VAL A 191 4.90 5.00 2.32
N ASN A 192 4.17 3.90 2.54
CA ASN A 192 3.24 3.39 1.54
C ASN A 192 2.15 4.40 1.17
N VAL A 193 1.64 5.15 2.15
CA VAL A 193 0.61 6.19 1.91
C VAL A 193 1.16 7.33 1.08
N ALA A 194 2.34 7.86 1.44
CA ALA A 194 3.00 8.93 0.70
C ALA A 194 3.40 8.47 -0.71
N ALA A 195 3.90 7.23 -0.85
CA ALA A 195 4.26 6.65 -2.13
C ALA A 195 3.05 6.51 -3.06
N THR A 196 1.95 5.94 -2.57
CA THR A 196 0.72 5.81 -3.37
C THR A 196 0.22 7.16 -3.87
N LEU A 197 0.18 8.17 -2.98
CA LEU A 197 -0.26 9.52 -3.36
C LEU A 197 0.68 10.15 -4.40
N SER A 198 1.99 9.99 -4.23
CA SER A 198 3.02 10.51 -5.15
C SER A 198 2.94 9.87 -6.53
N LEU A 199 2.73 8.55 -6.59
CA LEU A 199 2.59 7.81 -7.85
C LEU A 199 1.31 8.18 -8.61
N ALA A 200 0.24 8.48 -7.89
CA ALA A 200 -1.04 8.88 -8.47
C ALA A 200 -1.07 10.37 -8.90
N GLY A 201 -0.19 11.21 -8.35
CA GLY A 201 -0.18 12.65 -8.54
C GLY A 201 1.06 13.17 -9.26
N ILE A 202 1.84 14.01 -8.59
CA ILE A 202 2.93 14.83 -9.14
C ILE A 202 4.34 14.31 -8.83
N GLY A 203 4.46 13.06 -8.41
CA GLY A 203 5.73 12.40 -8.08
C GLY A 203 6.23 12.72 -6.66
N PHE A 204 7.28 12.00 -6.26
CA PHE A 204 7.77 12.00 -4.89
C PHE A 204 8.36 13.34 -4.43
N ASP A 205 9.09 14.02 -5.31
CA ASP A 205 9.79 15.27 -4.97
C ASP A 205 8.83 16.45 -4.86
N ASN A 206 7.70 16.41 -5.58
CA ASN A 206 6.71 17.48 -5.62
C ASN A 206 5.54 17.26 -4.67
N THR A 207 5.31 16.03 -4.19
CA THR A 207 4.27 15.74 -3.19
C THR A 207 4.75 16.18 -1.82
N ARG A 208 4.02 17.09 -1.19
CA ARG A 208 4.30 17.57 0.16
C ARG A 208 3.73 16.63 1.21
N VAL A 209 4.51 16.34 2.24
CA VAL A 209 4.10 15.50 3.36
C VAL A 209 4.26 16.26 4.67
N ARG A 210 3.22 16.24 5.51
CA ARG A 210 3.22 16.74 6.87
C ARG A 210 2.95 15.60 7.85
N ILE A 211 3.83 15.44 8.82
CA ILE A 211 3.64 14.51 9.93
C ILE A 211 3.30 15.30 11.18
N VAL A 212 2.17 15.03 11.75
CA VAL A 212 1.60 15.77 12.88
C VAL A 212 1.42 14.82 14.06
N LEU A 213 1.99 15.18 15.19
CA LEU A 213 1.65 14.59 16.48
C LEU A 213 0.37 15.23 16.99
N ASN A 214 -0.59 14.43 17.40
CA ASN A 214 -1.81 14.92 18.02
C ASN A 214 -2.23 14.00 19.18
N PRO A 215 -1.93 14.38 20.43
CA PRO A 215 -2.23 13.56 21.61
C PRO A 215 -3.73 13.30 21.85
N ALA A 216 -4.61 14.11 21.28
CA ALA A 216 -6.05 13.92 21.40
C ALA A 216 -6.60 12.79 20.51
N LEU A 217 -5.79 12.27 19.58
CA LEU A 217 -6.21 11.23 18.67
C LEU A 217 -6.06 9.84 19.29
N THR A 218 -7.03 8.99 18.98
CA THR A 218 -6.98 7.54 19.26
C THR A 218 -6.78 6.71 17.99
N ARG A 219 -6.76 7.37 16.82
CA ARG A 219 -6.70 6.75 15.48
C ARG A 219 -5.71 7.49 14.59
N ASN A 220 -5.18 6.82 13.58
CA ASN A 220 -4.43 7.48 12.53
C ASN A 220 -5.38 8.26 11.62
N VAL A 221 -5.04 9.50 11.33
CA VAL A 221 -5.78 10.36 10.39
C VAL A 221 -4.89 10.68 9.20
N HIS A 222 -5.43 10.50 8.01
CA HIS A 222 -4.79 10.95 6.78
C HIS A 222 -5.69 11.94 6.07
N GLU A 223 -5.14 13.08 5.69
CA GLU A 223 -5.81 14.09 4.90
C GLU A 223 -4.98 14.37 3.65
N ILE A 224 -5.63 14.33 2.48
CA ILE A 224 -5.06 14.76 1.21
C ILE A 224 -5.72 16.07 0.80
N ALA A 225 -4.92 17.04 0.40
CA ALA A 225 -5.36 18.27 -0.23
C ALA A 225 -4.72 18.36 -1.61
N VAL A 226 -5.55 18.58 -2.63
CA VAL A 226 -5.12 18.68 -4.03
C VAL A 226 -5.68 19.97 -4.63
N GLU A 227 -4.83 20.70 -5.36
CA GLU A 227 -5.19 21.91 -6.09
C GLU A 227 -4.58 21.87 -7.50
N GLY A 228 -5.30 22.33 -8.48
CA GLY A 228 -4.89 22.37 -9.88
C GLY A 228 -5.89 23.15 -10.75
N GLU A 229 -5.74 23.07 -12.05
CA GLU A 229 -6.65 23.73 -13.01
C GLU A 229 -8.10 23.21 -12.90
N PHE A 230 -8.31 21.98 -12.42
CA PHE A 230 -9.64 21.43 -12.17
C PHE A 230 -10.37 22.09 -10.98
N GLY A 231 -9.66 22.86 -10.14
CA GLY A 231 -10.12 23.39 -8.88
C GLY A 231 -9.37 22.79 -7.69
N ARG A 232 -10.07 22.47 -6.60
CA ARG A 232 -9.47 21.86 -5.41
C ARG A 232 -10.41 20.87 -4.75
N PHE A 233 -9.82 19.85 -4.10
CA PHE A 233 -10.56 18.99 -3.18
C PHE A 233 -9.71 18.63 -1.95
N THR A 234 -10.38 18.24 -0.88
CA THR A 234 -9.77 17.66 0.31
C THR A 234 -10.49 16.37 0.64
N SER A 235 -9.72 15.32 0.92
CA SER A 235 -10.23 14.04 1.40
C SER A 235 -9.58 13.72 2.74
N ARG A 236 -10.38 13.35 3.76
CA ARG A 236 -9.92 13.03 5.10
C ARG A 236 -10.47 11.67 5.54
N VAL A 237 -9.60 10.84 6.08
CA VAL A 237 -9.96 9.51 6.60
C VAL A 237 -9.40 9.32 8.00
N GLU A 238 -10.23 8.79 8.89
CA GLU A 238 -9.88 8.40 10.26
C GLU A 238 -9.88 6.88 10.34
N ASN A 239 -8.69 6.30 10.31
CA ASN A 239 -8.53 4.86 10.21
C ASN A 239 -8.66 4.15 11.56
N VAL A 240 -9.49 3.12 11.61
CA VAL A 240 -9.43 2.16 12.71
C VAL A 240 -8.25 1.19 12.50
N PRO A 241 -7.60 0.73 13.58
CA PRO A 241 -6.59 -0.33 13.48
C PRO A 241 -7.19 -1.61 12.90
N SER A 242 -6.37 -2.36 12.14
CA SER A 242 -6.76 -3.70 11.69
C SER A 242 -6.99 -4.62 12.91
N PRO A 243 -8.03 -5.45 12.89
CA PRO A 243 -8.28 -6.42 13.96
C PRO A 243 -7.11 -7.39 14.21
N THR A 244 -6.36 -7.70 13.16
CA THR A 244 -5.24 -8.65 13.19
C THR A 244 -3.87 -8.00 13.44
N ASN A 245 -3.75 -6.67 13.21
CA ASN A 245 -2.52 -5.91 13.46
C ASN A 245 -2.82 -4.44 13.76
N PRO A 246 -2.75 -4.01 15.03
CA PRO A 246 -3.03 -2.62 15.42
C PRO A 246 -2.14 -1.56 14.78
N LYS A 247 -0.97 -1.94 14.24
CA LYS A 247 -0.06 -1.03 13.53
C LYS A 247 -0.52 -0.72 12.10
N THR A 248 -1.43 -1.53 11.55
CA THR A 248 -1.95 -1.41 10.19
C THR A 248 -3.35 -0.81 10.22
N SER A 249 -3.61 0.17 9.36
CA SER A 249 -4.96 0.71 9.14
C SER A 249 -5.84 -0.35 8.46
N TYR A 250 -7.04 -0.59 8.96
CA TYR A 250 -7.93 -1.63 8.41
C TYR A 250 -8.37 -1.33 6.95
N LEU A 251 -8.44 -0.06 6.57
CA LEU A 251 -8.73 0.32 5.18
C LEU A 251 -7.70 -0.23 4.18
N ALA A 252 -6.44 -0.46 4.60
CA ALA A 252 -5.40 -0.95 3.68
C ALA A 252 -5.72 -2.34 3.08
N PRO A 253 -5.96 -3.41 3.84
CA PRO A 253 -6.39 -4.68 3.25
C PRO A 253 -7.72 -4.57 2.50
N LEU A 254 -8.67 -3.75 2.96
CA LEU A 254 -9.95 -3.56 2.27
C LEU A 254 -9.76 -2.92 0.88
N SER A 255 -8.78 -2.01 0.72
CA SER A 255 -8.47 -1.42 -0.58
C SER A 255 -7.90 -2.44 -1.56
N VAL A 256 -7.08 -3.38 -1.07
CA VAL A 256 -6.55 -4.49 -1.87
C VAL A 256 -7.68 -5.40 -2.33
N ILE A 257 -8.54 -5.82 -1.41
CA ILE A 257 -9.73 -6.63 -1.70
C ILE A 257 -10.61 -5.94 -2.75
N SER A 258 -10.86 -4.64 -2.59
CA SER A 258 -11.64 -3.85 -3.56
C SER A 258 -10.98 -3.80 -4.93
N THR A 259 -9.66 -3.64 -5.01
CA THR A 259 -8.93 -3.64 -6.27
C THR A 259 -9.00 -5.01 -6.95
N LEU A 260 -8.84 -6.11 -6.20
CA LEU A 260 -8.99 -7.47 -6.74
C LEU A 260 -10.40 -7.73 -7.26
N LYS A 261 -11.44 -7.25 -6.55
CA LYS A 261 -12.82 -7.32 -7.04
C LYS A 261 -13.00 -6.62 -8.39
N LYS A 262 -12.42 -5.41 -8.56
CA LYS A 262 -12.47 -4.71 -9.85
C LYS A 262 -11.86 -5.52 -11.01
N LEU A 263 -10.87 -6.37 -10.72
CA LEU A 263 -10.23 -7.21 -11.75
C LEU A 263 -11.08 -8.41 -12.15
N THR A 264 -11.98 -8.86 -11.29
CA THR A 264 -12.80 -10.08 -11.51
C THR A 264 -14.25 -9.78 -11.86
N GLN A 265 -14.75 -8.58 -11.60
CA GLN A 265 -16.12 -8.16 -11.83
C GLN A 265 -16.30 -7.49 -13.19
N SER A 266 -17.48 -7.70 -13.80
CA SER A 266 -17.85 -7.08 -15.09
C SER A 266 -18.37 -5.64 -14.97
N PHE A 267 -18.73 -5.19 -13.75
CA PHE A 267 -19.25 -3.85 -13.48
C PHE A 267 -18.37 -3.14 -12.45
N ASN A 268 -17.75 -2.06 -12.87
CA ASN A 268 -16.84 -1.29 -12.05
C ASN A 268 -17.29 0.16 -11.93
N VAL A 269 -17.11 0.76 -10.75
CA VAL A 269 -17.41 2.17 -10.47
C VAL A 269 -16.11 2.86 -10.02
N GLY A 270 -15.91 4.07 -10.50
CA GLY A 270 -14.71 4.86 -10.24
C GLY A 270 -13.55 4.52 -11.18
N THR A 271 -12.50 5.32 -11.14
CA THR A 271 -11.30 5.19 -11.98
C THR A 271 -10.36 4.11 -11.46
#